data_2cd17a6b7fa069050b4c09a9e30908d4
#
_entry.id   2cd17a6b7fa069050b4c09a9e30908d4
#
_cell.length_a   1.000
_cell.length_b   1.000
_cell.length_c   1.000
_cell.angle_alpha   90.00
_cell.angle_beta   90.00
_cell.angle_gamma   90.00
#
_symmetry.space_group_name_H-M   'P 1'
#
loop_
_entity.id
_entity.type
_entity.pdbx_description
1 polymer ?
#
loop_
_entity_poly.entity_id
_entity_poly.type
_entity_poly.pdbx_seq_one_letter_code
_entity_poly.pdbx_strand_id
1 'polypeptide(L)'
;MRYHMTLITFDERNQVFHLSNKTISYIIGLEKATYLSHLYFGKAIKRYHNSRKYPLIDRSFSPNPAGLPLKTRDFSLDVIPQEMPSHGHGDFRNPAVQIKQVNGSSITDFVYDSYEIIAGKPALKRLPATYVESDSEAETLVITLVDRLLDLTLKLSYTIFADRQVIARNSFLENKGQESVIIKKIASASLDLVSQDLELISLAGRHNKEREIERQTVQRGTRIIDSKRGSSSHQANPFIALVSSKTDEFTGTAIGLTLVYSGNHEMLVERDQFEQTRVMAGINPFGFEWELAPSQ
;
A
#
# COMPACT_ATOMS: atom_id res chain seq x y z
N MET A 1 -14.85 -28.57 18.46
CA MET A 1 -14.58 -27.12 18.36
C MET A 1 -13.26 -26.94 17.67
N ARG A 2 -13.22 -26.42 16.43
CA ARG A 2 -11.96 -25.97 15.80
C ARG A 2 -11.65 -24.61 16.43
N TYR A 3 -10.55 -24.49 17.13
CA TYR A 3 -10.06 -23.20 17.63
C TYR A 3 -9.80 -22.32 16.40
N HIS A 4 -10.60 -21.29 16.24
CA HIS A 4 -10.33 -20.26 15.24
C HIS A 4 -9.05 -19.55 15.70
N MET A 5 -7.97 -19.72 14.97
CA MET A 5 -6.71 -19.05 15.28
C MET A 5 -6.85 -17.59 14.86
N THR A 6 -6.87 -16.69 15.80
CA THR A 6 -6.87 -15.25 15.51
C THR A 6 -5.57 -14.87 14.79
N LEU A 7 -5.68 -14.42 13.54
CA LEU A 7 -4.54 -14.03 12.73
C LEU A 7 -4.30 -12.51 12.79
N ILE A 8 -5.31 -11.73 13.20
CA ILE A 8 -5.27 -10.27 13.21
C ILE A 8 -5.61 -9.76 14.61
N THR A 9 -4.78 -8.87 15.14
CA THR A 9 -5.02 -8.21 16.43
C THR A 9 -4.77 -6.72 16.32
N PHE A 10 -5.47 -5.93 17.14
CA PHE A 10 -5.19 -4.51 17.34
C PHE A 10 -4.69 -4.27 18.77
N ASP A 11 -3.52 -3.71 18.91
CA ASP A 11 -2.95 -3.28 20.18
C ASP A 11 -3.32 -1.80 20.40
N GLU A 12 -4.36 -1.56 21.20
CA GLU A 12 -4.85 -0.21 21.51
C GLU A 12 -3.80 0.67 22.20
N ARG A 13 -2.96 0.10 23.04
CA ARG A 13 -1.94 0.86 23.77
C ARG A 13 -0.85 1.37 22.84
N ASN A 14 -0.44 0.53 21.89
CA ASN A 14 0.63 0.86 20.94
C ASN A 14 0.09 1.41 19.62
N GLN A 15 -1.24 1.41 19.42
CA GLN A 15 -1.90 1.82 18.18
C GLN A 15 -1.33 1.06 16.97
N VAL A 16 -1.40 -0.27 17.03
CA VAL A 16 -0.78 -1.17 16.03
C VAL A 16 -1.72 -2.29 15.65
N PHE A 17 -1.96 -2.45 14.36
CA PHE A 17 -2.54 -3.66 13.79
C PHE A 17 -1.43 -4.67 13.49
N HIS A 18 -1.58 -5.88 13.99
CA HIS A 18 -0.65 -6.97 13.76
C HIS A 18 -1.36 -8.13 13.10
N LEU A 19 -1.07 -8.33 11.81
CA LEU A 19 -1.50 -9.48 11.04
C LEU A 19 -0.37 -10.51 11.10
N SER A 20 -0.62 -11.70 11.60
CA SER A 20 0.41 -12.72 11.73
C SER A 20 -0.17 -14.13 11.63
N ASN A 21 0.54 -14.97 10.91
CA ASN A 21 0.41 -16.41 10.94
C ASN A 21 1.69 -17.02 11.54
N LYS A 22 1.94 -18.32 11.33
CA LYS A 22 3.15 -18.97 11.87
C LYS A 22 4.44 -18.58 11.13
N THR A 23 4.33 -17.95 9.97
CA THR A 23 5.47 -17.74 9.05
C THR A 23 5.78 -16.28 8.78
N ILE A 24 4.76 -15.42 8.71
CA ILE A 24 4.92 -13.99 8.44
C ILE A 24 4.20 -13.11 9.45
N SER A 25 4.67 -11.88 9.57
CA SER A 25 3.96 -10.78 10.22
C SER A 25 3.93 -9.56 9.30
N TYR A 26 2.78 -8.88 9.27
CA TYR A 26 2.56 -7.59 8.63
C TYR A 26 2.02 -6.61 9.67
N ILE A 27 2.67 -5.46 9.84
CA ILE A 27 2.36 -4.57 10.95
C ILE A 27 2.12 -3.15 10.44
N ILE A 28 0.96 -2.63 10.79
CA ILE A 28 0.50 -1.29 10.45
C ILE A 28 0.41 -0.46 11.73
N GLY A 29 1.01 0.72 11.73
CA GLY A 29 0.87 1.68 12.82
C GLY A 29 -0.22 2.70 12.53
N LEU A 30 -0.83 3.20 13.60
CA LEU A 30 -1.70 4.35 13.56
C LEU A 30 -0.98 5.53 14.21
N GLU A 31 -0.51 6.47 13.38
CA GLU A 31 0.27 7.62 13.79
C GLU A 31 -0.65 8.76 14.23
N LYS A 32 -0.44 9.27 15.47
CA LYS A 32 -1.26 10.36 16.04
C LYS A 32 -2.77 10.07 15.98
N ALA A 33 -3.17 8.79 16.02
CA ALA A 33 -4.54 8.33 15.83
C ALA A 33 -5.19 8.81 14.50
N THR A 34 -4.38 9.06 13.47
CA THR A 34 -4.84 9.73 12.24
C THR A 34 -4.33 9.06 10.96
N TYR A 35 -3.03 8.80 10.84
CA TYR A 35 -2.43 8.31 9.60
C TYR A 35 -1.88 6.90 9.74
N LEU A 36 -1.98 6.11 8.68
CA LEU A 36 -1.46 4.75 8.65
C LEU A 36 0.02 4.75 8.25
N SER A 37 0.85 4.09 9.06
CA SER A 37 2.26 3.83 8.75
C SER A 37 2.52 2.35 8.52
N HIS A 38 3.44 2.05 7.58
CA HIS A 38 3.99 0.71 7.42
C HIS A 38 5.13 0.51 8.42
N LEU A 39 5.01 -0.47 9.31
CA LEU A 39 6.00 -0.69 10.36
C LEU A 39 6.87 -1.92 10.11
N TYR A 40 6.29 -2.98 9.54
CA TYR A 40 7.01 -4.23 9.31
C TYR A 40 6.29 -5.15 8.33
N PHE A 41 7.05 -5.80 7.47
CA PHE A 41 6.64 -6.98 6.73
C PHE A 41 7.82 -7.96 6.64
N GLY A 42 7.62 -9.18 7.09
CA GLY A 42 8.69 -10.17 7.10
C GLY A 42 8.35 -11.44 7.88
N LYS A 43 9.39 -12.13 8.38
CA LYS A 43 9.21 -13.35 9.21
C LYS A 43 8.32 -13.07 10.42
N ALA A 44 7.55 -14.08 10.84
CA ALA A 44 6.66 -13.95 11.98
C ALA A 44 7.39 -13.50 13.26
N ILE A 45 6.86 -12.46 13.89
CA ILE A 45 7.31 -11.98 15.19
C ILE A 45 6.14 -12.08 16.21
N LYS A 46 6.47 -12.37 17.47
CA LYS A 46 5.46 -12.55 18.50
C LYS A 46 4.81 -11.25 18.95
N ARG A 47 5.59 -10.18 19.02
CA ARG A 47 5.16 -8.85 19.47
C ARG A 47 5.96 -7.78 18.77
N TYR A 48 5.32 -6.66 18.49
CA TYR A 48 5.95 -5.44 18.04
C TYR A 48 6.14 -4.49 19.23
N HIS A 49 7.38 -4.08 19.49
CA HIS A 49 7.73 -3.26 20.67
C HIS A 49 7.67 -1.75 20.39
N ASN A 50 6.94 -1.33 19.38
CA ASN A 50 6.64 0.07 19.09
C ASN A 50 7.90 0.98 18.93
N SER A 51 8.96 0.45 18.35
CA SER A 51 10.15 1.27 18.05
C SER A 51 9.95 2.05 16.74
N ARG A 52 9.14 3.10 16.81
CA ARG A 52 8.94 4.03 15.69
C ARG A 52 10.05 5.06 15.70
N LYS A 53 10.97 4.93 14.76
CA LYS A 53 12.09 5.89 14.59
C LYS A 53 11.99 6.47 13.19
N TYR A 54 11.52 7.70 13.13
CA TYR A 54 11.46 8.46 11.88
C TYR A 54 12.54 9.54 11.86
N PRO A 55 13.03 9.93 10.67
CA PRO A 55 13.89 11.10 10.57
C PRO A 55 13.20 12.34 11.14
N LEU A 56 13.88 13.10 11.96
CA LEU A 56 13.37 14.36 12.50
C LEU A 56 13.54 15.46 11.44
N ILE A 57 12.39 16.08 11.08
CA ILE A 57 12.39 17.31 10.31
C ILE A 57 11.90 18.44 11.21
N ASP A 58 12.74 18.90 12.10
CA ASP A 58 12.45 20.05 12.96
C ASP A 58 12.99 21.34 12.33
N ARG A 59 12.18 21.96 11.49
CA ARG A 59 12.49 23.26 10.84
C ARG A 59 11.19 24.02 10.62
N SER A 60 11.35 25.36 10.50
CA SER A 60 10.22 26.28 10.32
C SER A 60 9.37 26.03 9.07
N PHE A 61 9.90 25.35 8.07
CA PHE A 61 9.22 24.97 6.82
C PHE A 61 8.97 23.46 6.71
N SER A 62 8.93 22.75 7.82
CA SER A 62 8.58 21.32 7.84
C SER A 62 7.15 21.11 7.33
N PRO A 63 6.90 20.19 6.41
CA PRO A 63 5.59 19.92 5.86
C PRO A 63 4.75 19.09 6.84
N ASN A 64 4.23 19.74 7.87
CA ASN A 64 3.38 19.08 8.86
C ASN A 64 1.92 19.10 8.40
N PRO A 65 1.15 18.02 8.61
CA PRO A 65 -0.28 18.01 8.33
C PRO A 65 -1.02 19.09 9.13
N ALA A 66 -2.02 19.72 8.51
CA ALA A 66 -2.88 20.67 9.18
C ALA A 66 -3.68 19.99 10.32
N GLY A 67 -4.03 20.75 11.36
CA GLY A 67 -4.83 20.25 12.47
C GLY A 67 -4.08 19.46 13.54
N LEU A 68 -2.83 19.09 13.32
CA LEU A 68 -1.99 18.54 14.38
C LEU A 68 -1.42 19.65 15.27
N PRO A 69 -1.25 19.41 16.60
CA PRO A 69 -0.67 20.40 17.48
C PRO A 69 0.72 20.85 17.00
N LEU A 70 0.90 22.15 16.75
CA LEU A 70 2.16 22.76 16.28
C LEU A 70 3.37 22.52 17.20
N LYS A 71 3.15 22.02 18.41
CA LYS A 71 4.22 21.67 19.36
C LYS A 71 5.05 20.45 18.92
N THR A 72 4.58 19.70 17.92
CA THR A 72 5.25 18.51 17.41
C THR A 72 5.72 18.73 15.96
N ARG A 73 6.72 19.61 15.77
CA ARG A 73 7.44 19.77 14.49
C ARG A 73 8.22 18.51 14.06
N ASP A 74 8.13 17.48 14.88
CA ASP A 74 8.75 16.17 14.69
C ASP A 74 7.90 15.21 13.84
N PHE A 75 6.71 15.63 13.40
CA PHE A 75 5.80 14.78 12.61
C PHE A 75 5.60 15.34 11.19
N SER A 76 6.02 14.56 10.20
CA SER A 76 5.81 14.88 8.79
C SER A 76 5.50 13.61 8.00
N LEU A 77 4.50 13.66 7.13
CA LEU A 77 4.18 12.55 6.24
C LEU A 77 5.27 12.28 5.21
N ASP A 78 6.15 13.26 4.94
CA ASP A 78 7.29 13.12 4.01
C ASP A 78 8.35 12.12 4.50
N VAL A 79 8.39 11.85 5.81
CA VAL A 79 9.39 10.95 6.42
C VAL A 79 8.81 9.67 6.99
N ILE A 80 7.49 9.57 7.05
CA ILE A 80 6.82 8.39 7.60
C ILE A 80 6.64 7.36 6.49
N PRO A 81 7.03 6.10 6.71
CA PRO A 81 6.63 5.01 5.83
C PRO A 81 5.11 4.87 5.86
N GLN A 82 4.44 5.00 4.72
CA GLN A 82 2.99 5.02 4.64
C GLN A 82 2.42 3.76 4.00
N GLU A 83 1.15 3.47 4.29
CA GLU A 83 0.38 2.37 3.71
C GLU A 83 -0.44 2.80 2.48
N MET A 84 -0.96 4.02 2.48
CA MET A 84 -1.78 4.52 1.38
C MET A 84 -1.66 6.04 1.29
N PRO A 85 -0.55 6.56 0.80
CA PRO A 85 -0.30 8.00 0.73
C PRO A 85 -1.25 8.68 -0.26
N SER A 86 -1.83 9.81 0.14
CA SER A 86 -2.59 10.71 -0.71
C SER A 86 -1.81 11.99 -1.01
N HIS A 87 -2.25 12.74 -2.03
CA HIS A 87 -1.59 13.98 -2.43
C HIS A 87 -2.07 15.17 -1.59
N GLY A 88 -1.12 16.03 -1.17
CA GLY A 88 -1.43 17.39 -0.73
C GLY A 88 -1.22 17.69 0.77
N HIS A 89 -0.78 16.73 1.57
CA HIS A 89 -0.57 16.90 3.02
C HIS A 89 0.89 16.76 3.48
N GLY A 90 1.83 17.21 2.63
CA GLY A 90 3.24 17.26 2.98
C GLY A 90 4.02 15.99 2.68
N ASP A 91 3.43 14.99 2.05
CA ASP A 91 4.16 13.92 1.36
C ASP A 91 4.36 14.33 -0.11
N PHE A 92 5.60 14.44 -0.55
CA PHE A 92 5.98 14.87 -1.91
C PHE A 92 6.41 13.71 -2.80
N ARG A 93 6.37 12.48 -2.27
CA ARG A 93 6.59 11.25 -3.04
C ARG A 93 5.36 10.92 -3.88
N ASN A 94 5.49 9.96 -4.79
CA ASN A 94 4.37 9.52 -5.61
C ASN A 94 3.19 9.06 -4.76
N PRO A 95 1.98 9.62 -4.95
CA PRO A 95 0.80 9.23 -4.19
C PRO A 95 0.19 7.92 -4.72
N ALA A 96 -0.42 7.17 -3.82
CA ALA A 96 -1.22 5.99 -4.15
C ALA A 96 -2.65 6.36 -4.57
N VAL A 97 -3.15 7.53 -4.13
CA VAL A 97 -4.46 8.07 -4.49
C VAL A 97 -4.30 9.46 -5.06
N GLN A 98 -4.87 9.68 -6.25
CA GLN A 98 -4.99 10.99 -6.88
C GLN A 98 -6.42 11.21 -7.35
N ILE A 99 -7.02 12.26 -6.86
CA ILE A 99 -8.41 12.66 -7.15
C ILE A 99 -8.39 14.11 -7.62
N LYS A 100 -9.15 14.39 -8.68
CA LYS A 100 -9.40 15.76 -9.14
C LYS A 100 -10.82 16.15 -8.79
N GLN A 101 -10.95 17.25 -8.06
CA GLN A 101 -12.21 17.85 -7.66
C GLN A 101 -12.77 18.76 -8.76
N VAL A 102 -14.06 19.11 -8.68
CA VAL A 102 -14.72 19.99 -9.64
C VAL A 102 -14.04 21.36 -9.74
N ASN A 103 -13.55 21.90 -8.63
CA ASN A 103 -12.81 23.16 -8.57
C ASN A 103 -11.38 23.07 -9.10
N GLY A 104 -10.94 21.91 -9.59
CA GLY A 104 -9.60 21.66 -10.10
C GLY A 104 -8.55 21.27 -9.06
N SER A 105 -8.87 21.32 -7.77
CA SER A 105 -7.98 20.86 -6.70
C SER A 105 -7.73 19.35 -6.79
N SER A 106 -6.53 18.92 -6.39
CA SER A 106 -6.17 17.50 -6.26
C SER A 106 -5.77 17.12 -4.83
N ILE A 107 -6.00 18.01 -3.87
CA ILE A 107 -5.65 17.77 -2.47
C ILE A 107 -6.70 16.88 -1.83
N THR A 108 -6.27 15.82 -1.16
CA THR A 108 -7.12 14.90 -0.38
C THR A 108 -6.44 14.58 0.96
N ASP A 109 -7.24 14.42 2.01
CA ASP A 109 -6.76 14.12 3.36
C ASP A 109 -7.50 12.91 3.94
N PHE A 110 -7.05 11.72 3.58
CA PHE A 110 -7.61 10.47 4.11
C PHE A 110 -7.06 10.16 5.49
N VAL A 111 -7.88 10.38 6.50
CA VAL A 111 -7.58 10.10 7.91
C VAL A 111 -8.30 8.85 8.40
N TYR A 112 -7.71 8.16 9.36
CA TYR A 112 -8.29 6.97 9.98
C TYR A 112 -9.66 7.29 10.62
N ASP A 113 -10.63 6.41 10.41
CA ASP A 113 -11.95 6.47 11.00
C ASP A 113 -12.23 5.23 11.86
N SER A 114 -12.18 4.06 11.26
CA SER A 114 -12.56 2.80 11.91
C SER A 114 -11.89 1.59 11.28
N TYR A 115 -12.06 0.43 11.90
CA TYR A 115 -11.66 -0.85 11.32
C TYR A 115 -12.68 -1.94 11.65
N GLU A 116 -12.63 -3.01 10.87
CA GLU A 116 -13.29 -4.28 11.15
C GLU A 116 -12.39 -5.47 10.81
N ILE A 117 -12.60 -6.60 11.48
CA ILE A 117 -11.93 -7.86 11.19
C ILE A 117 -12.98 -8.86 10.77
N ILE A 118 -12.80 -9.45 9.59
CA ILE A 118 -13.75 -10.35 8.95
C ILE A 118 -13.10 -11.73 8.83
N ALA A 119 -13.82 -12.79 9.19
CA ALA A 119 -13.39 -14.15 8.91
C ALA A 119 -13.39 -14.41 7.40
N GLY A 120 -12.37 -15.09 6.89
CA GLY A 120 -12.21 -15.38 5.48
C GLY A 120 -11.71 -14.19 4.66
N LYS A 121 -11.97 -14.28 3.36
CA LYS A 121 -11.63 -13.26 2.37
C LYS A 121 -12.87 -12.85 1.58
N PRO A 122 -13.40 -11.64 1.78
CA PRO A 122 -14.53 -11.14 1.02
C PRO A 122 -14.27 -11.16 -0.49
N ALA A 123 -15.25 -11.64 -1.26
CA ALA A 123 -15.16 -11.69 -2.72
C ALA A 123 -15.20 -10.27 -3.32
N LEU A 124 -14.36 -10.01 -4.29
CA LEU A 124 -14.42 -8.79 -5.09
C LEU A 124 -15.44 -8.98 -6.22
N LYS A 125 -16.50 -8.17 -6.23
CA LYS A 125 -17.53 -8.25 -7.27
C LYS A 125 -16.95 -7.85 -8.62
N ARG A 126 -17.03 -8.77 -9.63
CA ARG A 126 -16.64 -8.53 -11.03
C ARG A 126 -15.15 -8.18 -11.25
N LEU A 127 -14.29 -8.44 -10.29
CA LEU A 127 -12.87 -8.25 -10.41
C LEU A 127 -12.12 -9.57 -10.23
N PRO A 128 -11.01 -9.78 -10.94
CA PRO A 128 -10.15 -10.92 -10.68
C PRO A 128 -9.56 -10.79 -9.29
N ALA A 129 -9.52 -11.89 -8.55
CA ALA A 129 -9.03 -11.90 -7.18
C ALA A 129 -8.55 -13.28 -6.77
N THR A 130 -7.70 -13.34 -5.75
CA THR A 130 -7.47 -14.55 -4.97
C THR A 130 -8.74 -14.87 -4.17
N TYR A 131 -8.95 -16.12 -3.81
CA TYR A 131 -10.13 -16.60 -3.08
C TYR A 131 -9.75 -17.58 -1.97
N VAL A 132 -10.69 -17.89 -1.12
CA VAL A 132 -10.65 -18.95 -0.12
C VAL A 132 -11.85 -19.88 -0.36
N GLU A 133 -11.71 -21.15 -0.04
CA GLU A 133 -12.80 -22.14 -0.11
C GLU A 133 -13.60 -22.17 1.20
N SER A 134 -12.95 -21.75 2.29
CA SER A 134 -13.53 -21.68 3.62
C SER A 134 -13.04 -20.45 4.38
N ASP A 135 -13.92 -19.83 5.16
CA ASP A 135 -13.58 -18.66 6.00
C ASP A 135 -12.48 -18.96 7.02
N SER A 136 -12.25 -20.23 7.36
CA SER A 136 -11.16 -20.63 8.26
C SER A 136 -9.76 -20.51 7.65
N GLU A 137 -9.65 -20.28 6.35
CA GLU A 137 -8.35 -20.20 5.65
C GLU A 137 -7.69 -18.82 5.75
N ALA A 138 -8.44 -17.80 6.14
CA ALA A 138 -7.93 -16.42 6.18
C ALA A 138 -8.69 -15.55 7.20
N GLU A 139 -8.11 -14.41 7.52
CA GLU A 139 -8.80 -13.26 8.12
C GLU A 139 -8.49 -12.01 7.33
N THR A 140 -9.45 -11.10 7.26
CA THR A 140 -9.32 -9.82 6.55
C THR A 140 -9.51 -8.66 7.51
N LEU A 141 -8.51 -7.80 7.60
CA LEU A 141 -8.61 -6.47 8.20
C LEU A 141 -9.11 -5.49 7.14
N VAL A 142 -10.18 -4.79 7.43
CA VAL A 142 -10.65 -3.65 6.63
C VAL A 142 -10.46 -2.38 7.46
N ILE A 143 -9.61 -1.47 6.98
CA ILE A 143 -9.42 -0.16 7.60
C ILE A 143 -10.17 0.87 6.78
N THR A 144 -11.01 1.66 7.42
CA THR A 144 -11.76 2.76 6.82
C THR A 144 -11.04 4.08 7.08
N LEU A 145 -10.74 4.78 6.00
CA LEU A 145 -10.24 6.15 6.00
C LEU A 145 -11.30 7.08 5.42
N VAL A 146 -11.34 8.31 5.89
CA VAL A 146 -12.30 9.31 5.42
C VAL A 146 -11.59 10.63 5.08
N ASP A 147 -11.96 11.23 3.97
CA ASP A 147 -11.71 12.64 3.71
C ASP A 147 -12.98 13.42 4.13
N ARG A 148 -12.89 14.13 5.25
CA ARG A 148 -14.05 14.80 5.86
C ARG A 148 -14.50 16.04 5.09
N LEU A 149 -13.63 16.63 4.28
CA LEU A 149 -13.98 17.82 3.48
C LEU A 149 -14.75 17.42 2.22
N LEU A 150 -14.35 16.31 1.60
CA LEU A 150 -14.93 15.83 0.34
C LEU A 150 -16.03 14.78 0.57
N ASP A 151 -16.19 14.30 1.79
CA ASP A 151 -17.09 13.21 2.16
C ASP A 151 -16.80 11.91 1.36
N LEU A 152 -15.50 11.64 1.18
CA LEU A 152 -15.01 10.43 0.54
C LEU A 152 -14.63 9.38 1.59
N THR A 153 -14.94 8.12 1.30
CA THR A 153 -14.55 6.99 2.14
C THR A 153 -13.65 6.04 1.36
N LEU A 154 -12.45 5.77 1.90
CA LEU A 154 -11.50 4.83 1.32
C LEU A 154 -11.35 3.63 2.26
N LYS A 155 -11.72 2.44 1.79
CA LYS A 155 -11.54 1.17 2.51
C LYS A 155 -10.33 0.42 2.00
N LEU A 156 -9.44 0.07 2.90
CA LEU A 156 -8.24 -0.71 2.62
C LEU A 156 -8.39 -2.11 3.22
N SER A 157 -8.38 -3.14 2.38
CA SER A 157 -8.48 -4.52 2.82
C SER A 157 -7.12 -5.20 2.82
N TYR A 158 -6.83 -5.91 3.91
CA TYR A 158 -5.61 -6.69 4.12
C TYR A 158 -6.00 -8.10 4.54
N THR A 159 -5.88 -9.06 3.65
CA THR A 159 -6.20 -10.47 3.96
C THR A 159 -4.91 -11.23 4.22
N ILE A 160 -4.80 -11.85 5.40
CA ILE A 160 -3.75 -12.80 5.75
C ILE A 160 -4.28 -14.22 5.69
N PHE A 161 -3.54 -15.12 5.02
CA PHE A 161 -3.90 -16.54 4.93
C PHE A 161 -3.22 -17.33 6.05
N ALA A 162 -3.94 -18.31 6.59
CA ALA A 162 -3.48 -19.09 7.75
C ALA A 162 -2.21 -19.92 7.46
N ASP A 163 -2.07 -20.41 6.23
CA ASP A 163 -1.04 -21.37 5.81
C ASP A 163 -0.11 -20.84 4.68
N ARG A 164 -0.23 -19.56 4.29
CA ARG A 164 0.53 -18.98 3.18
C ARG A 164 1.24 -17.70 3.58
N GLN A 165 2.41 -17.47 2.98
CA GLN A 165 3.22 -16.26 3.21
C GLN A 165 2.77 -15.11 2.31
N VAL A 166 1.47 -14.81 2.32
CA VAL A 166 0.85 -13.83 1.43
C VAL A 166 -0.08 -12.91 2.20
N ILE A 167 -0.01 -11.63 1.88
CA ILE A 167 -1.02 -10.63 2.22
C ILE A 167 -1.71 -10.20 0.92
N ALA A 168 -3.01 -10.47 0.77
CA ALA A 168 -3.78 -9.95 -0.35
C ALA A 168 -4.35 -8.57 0.02
N ARG A 169 -4.25 -7.61 -0.91
CA ARG A 169 -4.68 -6.23 -0.69
C ARG A 169 -5.62 -5.76 -1.78
N ASN A 170 -6.57 -4.92 -1.42
CA ASN A 170 -7.36 -4.11 -2.34
C ASN A 170 -7.77 -2.79 -1.70
N SER A 171 -8.16 -1.84 -2.55
CA SER A 171 -8.67 -0.54 -2.17
C SER A 171 -10.05 -0.34 -2.78
N PHE A 172 -10.96 0.25 -2.01
CA PHE A 172 -12.32 0.60 -2.45
C PHE A 172 -12.60 2.05 -2.05
N LEU A 173 -12.97 2.89 -3.01
CA LEU A 173 -13.32 4.29 -2.81
C LEU A 173 -14.81 4.48 -3.01
N GLU A 174 -15.44 5.19 -2.09
CA GLU A 174 -16.86 5.54 -2.11
C GLU A 174 -17.01 7.05 -1.99
N ASN A 175 -17.85 7.64 -2.83
CA ASN A 175 -18.19 9.06 -2.77
C ASN A 175 -19.53 9.23 -2.04
N LYS A 176 -19.49 9.72 -0.81
CA LYS A 176 -20.67 10.08 0.00
C LYS A 176 -21.01 11.57 -0.08
N GLY A 177 -20.16 12.33 -0.78
CA GLY A 177 -20.33 13.76 -0.97
C GLY A 177 -21.46 14.11 -1.95
N GLN A 178 -21.58 15.41 -2.23
CA GLN A 178 -22.61 15.95 -3.11
C GLN A 178 -22.11 16.22 -4.53
N GLU A 179 -20.81 16.25 -4.75
CA GLU A 179 -20.18 16.54 -6.03
C GLU A 179 -19.46 15.30 -6.59
N SER A 180 -19.47 15.14 -7.90
CA SER A 180 -18.64 14.14 -8.57
C SER A 180 -17.16 14.45 -8.39
N VAL A 181 -16.34 13.42 -8.30
CA VAL A 181 -14.88 13.54 -8.35
C VAL A 181 -14.31 12.68 -9.46
N ILE A 182 -13.14 13.05 -9.98
CA ILE A 182 -12.46 12.26 -11.00
C ILE A 182 -11.27 11.54 -10.36
N ILE A 183 -11.32 10.21 -10.36
CA ILE A 183 -10.21 9.37 -9.94
C ILE A 183 -9.17 9.36 -11.07
N LYS A 184 -7.96 9.86 -10.79
CA LYS A 184 -6.80 9.84 -11.69
C LYS A 184 -5.89 8.65 -11.41
N LYS A 185 -5.82 8.22 -10.16
CA LYS A 185 -5.06 7.06 -9.68
C LYS A 185 -5.65 6.52 -8.39
N ILE A 186 -5.72 5.21 -8.30
CA ILE A 186 -5.93 4.48 -7.05
C ILE A 186 -5.14 3.18 -7.10
N ALA A 187 -4.11 3.06 -6.28
CA ALA A 187 -3.32 1.85 -6.19
C ALA A 187 -4.07 0.76 -5.40
N SER A 188 -3.95 -0.48 -5.84
CA SER A 188 -4.48 -1.64 -5.09
C SER A 188 -3.64 -1.94 -3.85
N ALA A 189 -2.34 -1.62 -3.91
CA ALA A 189 -1.42 -1.73 -2.80
C ALA A 189 -0.35 -0.63 -2.87
N SER A 190 0.01 -0.10 -1.71
CA SER A 190 1.17 0.76 -1.50
C SER A 190 1.80 0.38 -0.17
N LEU A 191 3.12 0.40 -0.09
CA LEU A 191 3.86 0.28 1.15
C LEU A 191 5.23 0.95 1.02
N ASP A 192 5.72 1.51 2.12
CA ASP A 192 7.03 2.13 2.20
C ASP A 192 7.97 1.28 3.05
N LEU A 193 9.10 0.86 2.47
CA LEU A 193 10.11 0.04 3.12
C LEU A 193 11.27 0.91 3.62
N VAL A 194 11.70 0.68 4.85
CA VAL A 194 12.83 1.40 5.48
C VAL A 194 14.12 0.58 5.30
N SER A 195 14.39 0.07 4.12
CA SER A 195 15.61 -0.68 3.83
C SER A 195 16.48 0.06 2.83
N GLN A 196 17.77 0.15 3.13
CA GLN A 196 18.74 0.93 2.33
C GLN A 196 19.37 0.13 1.20
N ASP A 197 19.41 -1.20 1.31
CA ASP A 197 20.14 -2.06 0.38
C ASP A 197 19.19 -3.00 -0.37
N LEU A 198 18.41 -2.39 -1.28
CA LEU A 198 17.43 -3.12 -2.08
C LEU A 198 17.80 -3.17 -3.55
N GLU A 199 17.56 -4.31 -4.15
CA GLU A 199 17.55 -4.52 -5.58
C GLU A 199 16.14 -4.89 -6.04
N LEU A 200 15.80 -4.41 -7.22
CA LEU A 200 14.54 -4.66 -7.89
C LEU A 200 14.73 -5.78 -8.91
N ILE A 201 13.90 -6.82 -8.78
CA ILE A 201 13.75 -7.85 -9.81
C ILE A 201 12.43 -7.57 -10.55
N SER A 202 12.50 -7.54 -11.87
CA SER A 202 11.34 -7.46 -12.76
C SER A 202 11.43 -8.48 -13.88
N LEU A 203 10.30 -8.77 -14.52
CA LEU A 203 10.21 -9.74 -15.61
C LEU A 203 9.84 -9.00 -16.89
N ALA A 204 10.81 -8.84 -17.75
CA ALA A 204 10.67 -8.19 -19.04
C ALA A 204 10.61 -9.23 -20.18
N GLY A 205 10.51 -8.76 -21.39
CA GLY A 205 10.68 -9.64 -22.54
C GLY A 205 9.90 -9.24 -23.78
N ARG A 206 9.77 -10.23 -24.64
CA ARG A 206 9.08 -10.15 -25.95
C ARG A 206 8.71 -11.56 -26.41
N HIS A 207 8.08 -11.68 -27.56
CA HIS A 207 7.82 -12.98 -28.18
C HIS A 207 9.11 -13.81 -28.32
N ASN A 208 9.10 -15.05 -27.87
CA ASN A 208 10.23 -15.98 -27.76
C ASN A 208 11.37 -15.56 -26.82
N LYS A 209 11.11 -14.58 -25.95
CA LYS A 209 11.98 -14.14 -24.86
C LYS A 209 11.11 -13.63 -23.70
N GLU A 210 10.16 -14.46 -23.27
CA GLU A 210 9.22 -14.11 -22.21
C GLU A 210 9.88 -14.29 -20.83
N ARG A 211 9.57 -13.38 -19.93
CA ARG A 211 9.98 -13.40 -18.51
C ARG A 211 11.49 -13.38 -18.31
N GLU A 212 12.19 -12.64 -19.14
CA GLU A 212 13.61 -12.37 -18.93
C GLU A 212 13.78 -11.63 -17.59
N ILE A 213 14.62 -12.18 -16.72
CA ILE A 213 14.83 -11.62 -15.39
C ILE A 213 15.76 -10.42 -15.50
N GLU A 214 15.25 -9.26 -15.11
CA GLU A 214 16.05 -8.05 -14.90
C GLU A 214 16.27 -7.84 -13.41
N ARG A 215 17.51 -7.59 -13.00
CA ARG A 215 17.88 -7.28 -11.63
C ARG A 215 18.71 -6.01 -11.60
N GLN A 216 18.32 -5.02 -10.79
CA GLN A 216 18.97 -3.72 -10.71
C GLN A 216 18.89 -3.13 -9.31
N THR A 217 19.92 -2.40 -8.89
CA THR A 217 19.91 -1.66 -7.64
C THR A 217 18.83 -0.60 -7.65
N VAL A 218 18.08 -0.48 -6.55
CA VAL A 218 17.09 0.60 -6.38
C VAL A 218 17.82 1.91 -6.14
N GLN A 219 17.81 2.78 -7.16
CA GLN A 219 18.41 4.11 -7.11
C GLN A 219 17.41 5.17 -6.70
N ARG A 220 17.88 6.34 -6.26
CA ARG A 220 17.02 7.51 -5.98
C ARG A 220 16.23 7.92 -7.21
N GLY A 221 14.97 8.29 -6.99
CA GLY A 221 13.99 8.58 -8.02
C GLY A 221 13.03 7.44 -8.24
N THR A 222 12.33 7.47 -9.36
CA THR A 222 11.21 6.56 -9.65
C THR A 222 11.54 5.62 -10.79
N ARG A 223 11.31 4.32 -10.57
CA ARG A 223 11.29 3.28 -11.60
C ARG A 223 9.87 2.76 -11.76
N ILE A 224 9.40 2.69 -13.00
CA ILE A 224 8.08 2.16 -13.36
C ILE A 224 8.23 0.96 -14.28
N ILE A 225 7.54 -0.14 -13.94
CA ILE A 225 7.34 -1.32 -14.76
C ILE A 225 5.85 -1.36 -15.11
N ASP A 226 5.50 -1.16 -16.37
CA ASP A 226 4.12 -0.93 -16.74
C ASP A 226 3.72 -1.53 -18.10
N SER A 227 2.41 -1.60 -18.33
CA SER A 227 1.82 -1.83 -19.65
C SER A 227 0.77 -0.77 -19.96
N LYS A 228 0.79 -0.30 -21.20
CA LYS A 228 -0.18 0.64 -21.81
C LYS A 228 -0.85 0.03 -23.05
N ARG A 229 -0.84 -1.30 -23.19
CA ARG A 229 -1.25 -2.03 -24.39
C ARG A 229 -2.71 -2.51 -24.39
N GLY A 230 -3.48 -2.17 -23.35
CA GLY A 230 -4.81 -2.71 -23.11
C GLY A 230 -4.79 -4.06 -22.40
N SER A 231 -3.62 -4.66 -22.23
CA SER A 231 -3.41 -5.91 -21.50
C SER A 231 -2.02 -5.94 -20.84
N SER A 232 -1.86 -6.78 -19.84
CA SER A 232 -0.52 -7.19 -19.40
C SER A 232 0.18 -7.94 -20.53
N SER A 233 1.47 -7.75 -20.71
CA SER A 233 2.20 -8.24 -21.88
C SER A 233 3.51 -8.92 -21.51
N HIS A 234 4.12 -9.57 -22.48
CA HIS A 234 5.46 -10.16 -22.34
C HIS A 234 6.55 -9.12 -22.09
N GLN A 235 6.32 -7.86 -22.43
CA GLN A 235 7.28 -6.78 -22.24
C GLN A 235 7.47 -6.39 -20.78
N ALA A 236 6.38 -6.43 -19.99
CA ALA A 236 6.40 -6.17 -18.57
C ALA A 236 5.32 -7.00 -17.89
N ASN A 237 5.72 -7.94 -17.07
CA ASN A 237 4.76 -8.69 -16.27
C ASN A 237 4.31 -7.85 -15.06
N PRO A 238 3.06 -8.03 -14.59
CA PRO A 238 2.55 -7.34 -13.40
C PRO A 238 3.14 -7.96 -12.12
N PHE A 239 4.46 -8.08 -12.08
CA PHE A 239 5.24 -8.67 -10.98
C PHE A 239 6.55 -7.92 -10.80
N ILE A 240 6.89 -7.66 -9.54
CA ILE A 240 8.21 -7.21 -9.09
C ILE A 240 8.60 -7.93 -7.82
N ALA A 241 9.89 -8.02 -7.52
CA ALA A 241 10.39 -8.39 -6.21
C ALA A 241 11.47 -7.42 -5.75
N LEU A 242 11.40 -7.04 -4.48
CA LEU A 242 12.46 -6.31 -3.79
C LEU A 242 13.26 -7.30 -2.95
N VAL A 243 14.56 -7.33 -3.17
CA VAL A 243 15.49 -8.29 -2.53
C VAL A 243 16.67 -7.54 -1.95
N SER A 244 17.34 -8.12 -0.94
CA SER A 244 18.64 -7.60 -0.53
C SER A 244 19.70 -7.91 -1.60
N SER A 245 20.75 -7.12 -1.68
CA SER A 245 21.86 -7.34 -2.65
C SER A 245 22.51 -8.70 -2.52
N LYS A 246 22.44 -9.34 -1.34
CA LYS A 246 22.97 -10.67 -1.05
C LYS A 246 21.99 -11.82 -1.32
N THR A 247 20.77 -11.52 -1.73
CA THR A 247 19.74 -12.54 -2.02
C THR A 247 20.07 -13.25 -3.35
N ASP A 248 20.07 -14.56 -3.31
CA ASP A 248 20.18 -15.44 -4.48
C ASP A 248 19.00 -16.42 -4.55
N GLU A 249 19.09 -17.45 -5.36
CA GLU A 249 18.04 -18.48 -5.53
C GLU A 249 17.86 -19.37 -4.30
N PHE A 250 18.81 -19.40 -3.38
CA PHE A 250 18.85 -20.31 -2.23
C PHE A 250 18.76 -19.59 -0.89
N THR A 251 19.23 -18.34 -0.82
CA THR A 251 19.33 -17.60 0.44
C THR A 251 18.85 -16.16 0.30
N GLY A 252 18.46 -15.57 1.42
CA GLY A 252 18.10 -14.16 1.51
C GLY A 252 16.62 -13.93 1.78
N THR A 253 16.16 -12.70 1.50
CA THR A 253 14.77 -12.28 1.69
C THR A 253 14.28 -11.60 0.42
N ALA A 254 13.10 -11.96 -0.02
CA ALA A 254 12.41 -11.33 -1.14
C ALA A 254 11.01 -10.90 -0.71
N ILE A 255 10.63 -9.69 -1.06
CA ILE A 255 9.25 -9.17 -0.95
C ILE A 255 8.72 -9.06 -2.38
N GLY A 256 7.87 -10.00 -2.77
CA GLY A 256 7.24 -10.02 -4.08
C GLY A 256 5.91 -9.28 -4.07
N LEU A 257 5.63 -8.50 -5.11
CA LEU A 257 4.34 -7.93 -5.40
C LEU A 257 3.86 -8.41 -6.76
N THR A 258 2.61 -8.84 -6.81
CA THR A 258 1.94 -9.17 -8.08
C THR A 258 0.56 -8.54 -8.12
N LEU A 259 0.18 -7.99 -9.26
CA LEU A 259 -1.16 -7.46 -9.47
C LEU A 259 -2.02 -8.53 -10.16
N VAL A 260 -3.12 -8.92 -9.52
CA VAL A 260 -4.09 -9.86 -10.08
C VAL A 260 -5.02 -9.10 -11.02
N TYR A 261 -4.48 -8.72 -12.18
CA TYR A 261 -5.18 -7.93 -13.19
C TYR A 261 -4.51 -8.13 -14.56
N SER A 262 -5.31 -8.24 -15.61
CA SER A 262 -4.81 -8.53 -16.96
C SER A 262 -4.79 -7.32 -17.90
N GLY A 263 -5.23 -6.16 -17.45
CA GLY A 263 -5.23 -4.91 -18.22
C GLY A 263 -3.94 -4.09 -18.09
N ASN A 264 -4.04 -2.79 -18.39
CA ASN A 264 -2.95 -1.85 -18.19
C ASN A 264 -2.60 -1.75 -16.71
N HIS A 265 -1.37 -2.02 -16.36
CA HIS A 265 -0.89 -2.03 -14.98
C HIS A 265 0.31 -1.11 -14.79
N GLU A 266 0.52 -0.68 -13.56
CA GLU A 266 1.70 0.03 -13.09
C GLU A 266 2.23 -0.61 -11.82
N MET A 267 3.52 -0.96 -11.83
CA MET A 267 4.31 -1.29 -10.65
C MET A 267 5.35 -0.18 -10.50
N LEU A 268 5.25 0.61 -9.43
CA LEU A 268 6.11 1.76 -9.20
C LEU A 268 7.01 1.49 -8.00
N VAL A 269 8.30 1.80 -8.15
CA VAL A 269 9.30 1.76 -7.08
C VAL A 269 9.99 3.11 -7.03
N GLU A 270 9.89 3.81 -5.90
CA GLU A 270 10.48 5.13 -5.69
C GLU A 270 11.38 5.10 -4.44
N ARG A 271 12.64 5.51 -4.59
CA ARG A 271 13.54 5.73 -3.45
C ARG A 271 13.67 7.23 -3.20
N ASP A 272 13.35 7.64 -1.99
CA ASP A 272 13.34 9.04 -1.58
C ASP A 272 14.70 9.53 -1.04
N GLN A 273 14.73 10.79 -0.61
CA GLN A 273 15.92 11.44 -0.03
C GLN A 273 16.31 10.89 1.35
N PHE A 274 15.41 10.16 2.02
CA PHE A 274 15.64 9.53 3.32
C PHE A 274 15.99 8.04 3.20
N GLU A 275 16.26 7.58 1.98
CA GLU A 275 16.62 6.19 1.67
C GLU A 275 15.45 5.20 1.91
N GLN A 276 14.21 5.70 2.00
CA GLN A 276 13.02 4.86 2.05
C GLN A 276 12.61 4.47 0.64
N THR A 277 12.06 3.28 0.48
CA THR A 277 11.59 2.77 -0.81
C THR A 277 10.09 2.59 -0.77
N ARG A 278 9.36 3.42 -1.53
CA ARG A 278 7.93 3.29 -1.78
C ARG A 278 7.67 2.33 -2.91
N VAL A 279 6.75 1.41 -2.70
CA VAL A 279 6.34 0.42 -3.71
C VAL A 279 4.84 0.47 -3.89
N MET A 280 4.38 0.54 -5.12
CA MET A 280 2.96 0.56 -5.43
C MET A 280 2.62 -0.37 -6.58
N ALA A 281 1.40 -0.92 -6.54
CA ALA A 281 0.84 -1.75 -7.60
C ALA A 281 -0.61 -1.36 -7.86
N GLY A 282 -1.00 -1.20 -9.12
CA GLY A 282 -2.37 -0.85 -9.47
C GLY A 282 -2.59 -0.75 -10.98
N ILE A 283 -3.78 -0.27 -11.33
CA ILE A 283 -4.12 0.08 -12.71
C ILE A 283 -3.22 1.25 -13.14
N ASN A 284 -2.73 1.19 -14.40
CA ASN A 284 -1.88 2.24 -14.95
C ASN A 284 -2.67 3.55 -15.05
N PRO A 285 -2.19 4.65 -14.44
CA PRO A 285 -2.89 5.94 -14.49
C PRO A 285 -2.79 6.65 -15.85
N PHE A 286 -1.96 6.15 -16.77
CA PHE A 286 -1.84 6.73 -18.10
C PHE A 286 -3.15 6.61 -18.89
N GLY A 287 -3.77 7.74 -19.20
CA GLY A 287 -5.04 7.81 -19.91
C GLY A 287 -6.24 7.28 -19.09
N PHE A 288 -6.07 7.06 -17.78
CA PHE A 288 -7.13 6.63 -16.90
C PHE A 288 -7.79 7.84 -16.22
N GLU A 289 -9.09 7.93 -16.38
CA GLU A 289 -9.96 8.86 -15.66
C GLU A 289 -11.28 8.15 -15.37
N TRP A 290 -11.70 8.19 -14.13
CA TRP A 290 -12.98 7.63 -13.73
C TRP A 290 -13.78 8.65 -12.94
N GLU A 291 -14.92 9.05 -13.46
CA GLU A 291 -15.88 9.87 -12.72
C GLU A 291 -16.57 9.01 -11.66
N LEU A 292 -16.45 9.42 -10.41
CA LEU A 292 -17.15 8.83 -9.27
C LEU A 292 -18.23 9.80 -8.82
N ALA A 293 -19.46 9.53 -9.22
CA ALA A 293 -20.61 10.36 -8.87
C ALA A 293 -21.02 10.21 -7.40
N PRO A 294 -21.80 11.12 -6.85
CA PRO A 294 -22.40 10.98 -5.52
C PRO A 294 -23.08 9.62 -5.33
N SER A 295 -22.88 9.01 -4.16
CA SER A 295 -23.43 7.70 -3.77
C SER A 295 -22.89 6.49 -4.59
N GLN A 296 -21.79 6.66 -5.25
CA GLN A 296 -21.07 5.56 -5.92
C GLN A 296 -19.83 5.11 -5.14
#